data_863bc3d043ca59946cd7b9fa22894f15
#
_entry.id   863bc3d043ca59946cd7b9fa22894f15
#
_cell.length_a   1.000
_cell.length_b   1.000
_cell.length_c   1.000
_cell.angle_alpha   90.00
_cell.angle_beta   90.00
_cell.angle_gamma   90.00
#
_symmetry.space_group_name_H-M   'P 1'
#
loop_
_entity.id
_entity.type
_entity.pdbx_description
1 polymer ?
#
loop_
_entity_poly.entity_id
_entity_poly.type
_entity_poly.pdbx_seq_one_letter_code
_entity_poly.pdbx_strand_id
1 'polypeptide(L)'
;MPTTYRYDEQHTSQQPAVQLLQKLGYQYLSSEDAERMRGSLYHVLLRTVLEEKLREINAFTYKGESFQFSASNIQQAMRDLDEPLTNGLVKTNEAIYETLMKGRAYEEFLPDGSKKSFTIQFIDWENIENNVFHVVEEFVVEREDGRGTIRPDIVLFVNGIPFAIIECKKASISMDQGISQMIRNQGKDYVPHLFKFTQLVMATNSNETKYATCNTPKRFWSVWKEEQAEWLKSWLDRVVEGCLPTVQDKSLISLCHPERLLELTLYFTLFDKDVKKIARYQQYFAIKEILKTIEQKDEHGNRQSGVIWHTQGSGKSLTMVMLAKYILSEMFAYNPKVIVVTDRVELDKQIHQTFRHTRLKASKANSGNHLIDLINDNNADIITTLVHKFDTASAKQKPVESKEIKPIHLSQNLKTYAERNVPLLYSFSVLEKVNES
;
A
#
# COMPACT_ATOMS: atom_id res chain seq x y z
N MET A 1 -2.44 48.92 -5.58
CA MET A 1 -0.99 48.60 -5.63
C MET A 1 -0.86 47.35 -6.45
N PRO A 2 0.06 47.21 -7.42
CA PRO A 2 0.21 45.96 -8.16
C PRO A 2 0.71 44.89 -7.18
N THR A 3 -0.04 43.81 -7.04
CA THR A 3 0.36 42.60 -6.35
C THR A 3 1.60 42.04 -7.04
N THR A 4 2.75 42.19 -6.43
CA THR A 4 4.00 41.59 -6.89
C THR A 4 3.81 40.07 -6.80
N TYR A 5 3.59 39.40 -7.92
CA TYR A 5 3.59 37.96 -8.01
C TYR A 5 4.97 37.44 -7.57
N ARG A 6 5.05 36.80 -6.39
CA ARG A 6 6.26 36.15 -5.92
C ARG A 6 6.37 34.77 -6.61
N TYR A 7 7.31 34.64 -7.53
CA TYR A 7 7.64 33.38 -8.21
C TYR A 7 8.68 32.58 -7.39
N ASP A 8 8.42 32.40 -6.09
CA ASP A 8 9.25 31.52 -5.24
C ASP A 8 8.64 30.09 -5.16
N GLU A 9 9.39 29.16 -4.58
CA GLU A 9 9.00 27.75 -4.44
C GLU A 9 7.73 27.61 -3.61
N GLN A 10 7.61 28.39 -2.55
CA GLN A 10 6.49 28.38 -1.64
C GLN A 10 5.17 28.74 -2.34
N HIS A 11 5.15 29.81 -3.13
CA HIS A 11 3.92 30.31 -3.78
C HIS A 11 3.58 29.53 -5.06
N THR A 12 4.58 28.96 -5.75
CA THR A 12 4.36 28.32 -7.06
C THR A 12 4.19 26.81 -7.01
N SER A 13 4.59 26.14 -5.92
CA SER A 13 4.50 24.69 -5.78
C SER A 13 3.94 24.25 -4.41
N GLN A 14 4.52 24.70 -3.30
CA GLN A 14 4.20 24.19 -1.97
C GLN A 14 2.78 24.58 -1.52
N GLN A 15 2.43 25.88 -1.50
CA GLN A 15 1.10 26.32 -1.10
C GLN A 15 -0.04 25.77 -1.98
N PRO A 16 0.05 25.78 -3.34
CA PRO A 16 -0.93 25.11 -4.18
C PRO A 16 -1.09 23.62 -3.84
N ALA A 17 0.00 22.92 -3.56
CA ALA A 17 -0.04 21.50 -3.16
C ALA A 17 -0.80 21.31 -1.84
N VAL A 18 -0.53 22.14 -0.81
CA VAL A 18 -1.23 22.08 0.48
C VAL A 18 -2.71 22.36 0.31
N GLN A 19 -3.08 23.40 -0.46
CA GLN A 19 -4.49 23.72 -0.73
C GLN A 19 -5.21 22.58 -1.45
N LEU A 20 -4.57 21.96 -2.42
CA LEU A 20 -5.11 20.81 -3.13
C LEU A 20 -5.33 19.63 -2.16
N LEU A 21 -4.34 19.32 -1.32
CA LEU A 21 -4.44 18.23 -0.33
C LEU A 21 -5.58 18.48 0.68
N GLN A 22 -5.80 19.71 1.09
CA GLN A 22 -6.96 20.06 1.93
C GLN A 22 -8.29 19.75 1.21
N LYS A 23 -8.40 20.09 -0.08
CA LYS A 23 -9.58 19.76 -0.90
C LYS A 23 -9.76 18.24 -1.10
N LEU A 24 -8.69 17.44 -0.98
CA LEU A 24 -8.72 15.97 -0.99
C LEU A 24 -9.11 15.35 0.37
N GLY A 25 -9.31 16.18 1.42
CA GLY A 25 -9.75 15.71 2.72
C GLY A 25 -8.68 15.72 3.82
N TYR A 26 -7.48 16.26 3.57
CA TYR A 26 -6.47 16.45 4.60
C TYR A 26 -6.78 17.66 5.47
N GLN A 27 -6.70 17.48 6.79
CA GLN A 27 -6.77 18.58 7.75
C GLN A 27 -5.40 19.26 7.83
N TYR A 28 -5.36 20.57 7.63
CA TYR A 28 -4.11 21.32 7.76
C TYR A 28 -3.73 21.48 9.22
N LEU A 29 -2.48 21.22 9.54
CA LEU A 29 -1.85 21.52 10.82
C LEU A 29 -0.65 22.43 10.58
N SER A 30 -0.53 23.49 11.35
CA SER A 30 0.70 24.30 11.37
C SER A 30 1.87 23.48 11.92
N SER A 31 3.11 23.86 11.57
CA SER A 31 4.31 23.23 12.14
C SER A 31 4.32 23.33 13.68
N GLU A 32 3.83 24.43 14.25
CA GLU A 32 3.72 24.66 15.69
C GLU A 32 2.68 23.72 16.34
N ASP A 33 1.51 23.53 15.71
CA ASP A 33 0.50 22.58 16.21
C ASP A 33 1.04 21.15 16.17
N ALA A 34 1.69 20.76 15.08
CA ALA A 34 2.31 19.48 14.95
C ALA A 34 3.42 19.25 16.00
N GLU A 35 4.21 20.28 16.34
CA GLU A 35 5.21 20.20 17.41
C GLU A 35 4.57 19.98 18.78
N ARG A 36 3.48 20.69 19.09
CA ARG A 36 2.74 20.47 20.35
C ARG A 36 2.18 19.06 20.47
N MET A 37 1.67 18.49 19.37
CA MET A 37 1.07 17.16 19.34
C MET A 37 2.10 16.02 19.49
N ARG A 38 3.36 16.24 19.13
CA ARG A 38 4.44 15.24 19.23
C ARG A 38 5.36 15.43 20.43
N GLY A 39 5.38 16.61 21.05
CA GLY A 39 6.07 16.94 22.29
C GLY A 39 7.56 17.29 22.15
N SER A 40 8.21 17.05 21.02
CA SER A 40 9.58 17.48 20.74
C SER A 40 9.87 17.50 19.22
N LEU A 41 10.92 18.20 18.80
CA LEU A 41 11.34 18.23 17.39
C LEU A 41 11.94 16.88 16.92
N TYR A 42 12.42 16.05 17.83
CA TYR A 42 12.94 14.71 17.51
C TYR A 42 11.81 13.70 17.23
N HIS A 43 10.71 13.77 17.98
CA HIS A 43 9.58 12.87 17.76
C HIS A 43 8.84 13.23 16.48
N VAL A 44 8.43 12.21 15.73
CA VAL A 44 7.76 12.38 14.43
C VAL A 44 6.31 11.92 14.40
N LEU A 45 5.88 11.13 15.40
CA LEU A 45 4.48 10.74 15.57
C LEU A 45 3.69 11.88 16.22
N LEU A 46 2.55 12.26 15.67
CA LEU A 46 1.57 13.15 16.32
C LEU A 46 0.86 12.37 17.43
N ARG A 47 1.50 12.26 18.60
CA ARG A 47 1.14 11.33 19.68
C ARG A 47 -0.29 11.51 20.17
N THR A 48 -0.75 12.75 20.28
CA THR A 48 -2.12 13.05 20.70
C THR A 48 -3.13 12.47 19.70
N VAL A 49 -2.93 12.73 18.40
CA VAL A 49 -3.79 12.22 17.33
C VAL A 49 -3.76 10.69 17.29
N LEU A 50 -2.55 10.10 17.39
CA LEU A 50 -2.39 8.65 17.35
C LEU A 50 -3.11 7.98 18.53
N GLU A 51 -2.97 8.50 19.75
CA GLU A 51 -3.65 7.96 20.92
C GLU A 51 -5.17 8.02 20.79
N GLU A 52 -5.71 9.17 20.38
CA GLU A 52 -7.15 9.35 20.15
C GLU A 52 -7.67 8.36 19.12
N LYS A 53 -7.00 8.24 17.97
CA LYS A 53 -7.41 7.32 16.91
C LYS A 53 -7.29 5.86 17.29
N LEU A 54 -6.24 5.46 17.99
CA LEU A 54 -6.14 4.08 18.49
C LEU A 54 -7.30 3.72 19.43
N ARG A 55 -7.80 4.68 20.23
CA ARG A 55 -8.98 4.46 21.08
C ARG A 55 -10.28 4.39 20.29
N GLU A 56 -10.41 5.19 19.23
CA GLU A 56 -11.64 5.28 18.42
C GLU A 56 -11.83 4.06 17.51
N ILE A 57 -10.76 3.64 16.78
CA ILE A 57 -10.87 2.56 15.80
C ILE A 57 -10.73 1.15 16.38
N ASN A 58 -10.40 1.03 17.68
CA ASN A 58 -10.16 -0.26 18.29
C ASN A 58 -11.14 -0.54 19.43
N ALA A 59 -11.83 -1.65 19.30
CA ALA A 59 -12.61 -2.26 20.37
C ALA A 59 -12.52 -3.78 20.21
N PHE A 60 -12.72 -4.53 21.31
CA PHE A 60 -12.77 -5.98 21.24
C PHE A 60 -14.10 -6.50 21.79
N THR A 61 -14.54 -7.63 21.28
CA THR A 61 -15.79 -8.27 21.70
C THR A 61 -15.50 -9.45 22.62
N TYR A 62 -16.16 -9.48 23.77
CA TYR A 62 -16.13 -10.60 24.69
C TYR A 62 -17.55 -10.93 25.17
N LYS A 63 -17.97 -12.21 25.02
CA LYS A 63 -19.32 -12.69 25.40
C LYS A 63 -20.48 -11.85 24.82
N GLY A 64 -20.29 -11.26 23.64
CA GLY A 64 -21.30 -10.44 22.96
C GLY A 64 -21.29 -8.97 23.34
N GLU A 65 -20.47 -8.54 24.29
CA GLU A 65 -20.30 -7.14 24.68
C GLU A 65 -19.01 -6.55 24.10
N SER A 66 -19.03 -5.25 23.79
CA SER A 66 -17.88 -4.51 23.25
C SER A 66 -17.15 -3.77 24.35
N PHE A 67 -15.82 -3.88 24.35
CA PHE A 67 -14.94 -3.25 25.34
C PHE A 67 -13.85 -2.44 24.65
N GLN A 68 -13.44 -1.35 25.29
CA GLN A 68 -12.30 -0.54 24.88
C GLN A 68 -11.00 -1.16 25.42
N PHE A 69 -9.91 -0.99 24.67
CA PHE A 69 -8.58 -1.35 25.14
C PHE A 69 -8.16 -0.49 26.35
N SER A 70 -7.41 -1.09 27.25
CA SER A 70 -6.84 -0.39 28.40
C SER A 70 -5.89 0.73 27.97
N ALA A 71 -5.84 1.82 28.75
CA ALA A 71 -4.92 2.93 28.48
C ALA A 71 -3.45 2.47 28.43
N SER A 72 -3.08 1.47 29.25
CA SER A 72 -1.74 0.89 29.26
C SER A 72 -1.39 0.20 27.94
N ASN A 73 -2.31 -0.54 27.35
CA ASN A 73 -2.10 -1.23 26.08
C ASN A 73 -2.06 -0.26 24.88
N ILE A 74 -2.90 0.79 24.89
CA ILE A 74 -2.80 1.86 23.90
C ILE A 74 -1.43 2.54 23.95
N GLN A 75 -0.95 2.91 25.14
CA GLN A 75 0.38 3.51 25.31
C GLN A 75 1.51 2.54 24.94
N GLN A 76 1.35 1.25 25.21
CA GLN A 76 2.31 0.23 24.81
C GLN A 76 2.34 0.08 23.28
N ALA A 77 1.19 0.07 22.61
CA ALA A 77 1.09 0.01 21.16
C ALA A 77 1.82 1.19 20.49
N MET A 78 1.66 2.40 21.03
CA MET A 78 2.37 3.59 20.52
C MET A 78 3.90 3.48 20.69
N ARG A 79 4.38 2.94 21.82
CA ARG A 79 5.82 2.70 22.06
C ARG A 79 6.36 1.63 21.12
N ASP A 80 5.61 0.56 20.94
CA ASP A 80 6.00 -0.58 20.09
C ASP A 80 6.01 -0.23 18.60
N LEU A 81 5.19 0.75 18.18
CA LEU A 81 5.21 1.27 16.81
C LEU A 81 6.49 2.09 16.56
N ASP A 82 6.98 2.79 17.57
CA ASP A 82 8.17 3.66 17.48
C ASP A 82 9.48 2.87 17.62
N GLU A 83 9.62 1.78 16.86
CA GLU A 83 10.80 0.91 16.88
C GLU A 83 12.10 1.67 16.58
N PRO A 84 13.20 1.39 17.31
CA PRO A 84 14.49 2.02 17.05
C PRO A 84 15.11 1.51 15.73
N LEU A 85 15.96 2.34 15.10
CA LEU A 85 16.62 2.06 13.82
C LEU A 85 17.82 1.08 13.93
N THR A 86 17.77 0.12 14.83
CA THR A 86 18.90 -0.81 15.12
C THR A 86 19.32 -1.65 13.91
N ASN A 87 18.37 -2.00 13.06
CA ASN A 87 18.58 -2.84 11.87
C ASN A 87 18.67 -2.03 10.56
N GLY A 88 18.79 -0.70 10.65
CA GLY A 88 18.80 0.22 9.52
C GLY A 88 17.40 0.56 8.99
N LEU A 89 17.32 1.61 8.16
CA LEU A 89 16.06 2.23 7.74
C LEU A 89 15.09 1.25 7.09
N VAL A 90 15.53 0.45 6.12
CA VAL A 90 14.62 -0.39 5.33
C VAL A 90 14.01 -1.51 6.17
N LYS A 91 14.82 -2.18 7.00
CA LYS A 91 14.32 -3.28 7.85
C LYS A 91 13.38 -2.77 8.94
N THR A 92 13.68 -1.61 9.52
CA THR A 92 12.76 -0.98 10.50
C THR A 92 11.47 -0.53 9.82
N ASN A 93 11.56 0.07 8.62
CA ASN A 93 10.37 0.42 7.85
C ASN A 93 9.54 -0.82 7.47
N GLU A 94 10.19 -1.96 7.16
CA GLU A 94 9.50 -3.22 6.89
C GLU A 94 8.75 -3.75 8.12
N ALA A 95 9.38 -3.73 9.31
CA ALA A 95 8.74 -4.16 10.55
C ALA A 95 7.54 -3.26 10.92
N ILE A 96 7.71 -1.94 10.79
CA ILE A 96 6.62 -0.97 10.99
C ILE A 96 5.49 -1.20 9.96
N TYR A 97 5.84 -1.39 8.68
CA TYR A 97 4.87 -1.70 7.64
C TYR A 97 4.05 -2.95 7.99
N GLU A 98 4.70 -4.05 8.43
CA GLU A 98 3.98 -5.25 8.86
C GLU A 98 3.04 -4.98 10.05
N THR A 99 3.49 -4.16 11.00
CA THR A 99 2.67 -3.73 12.14
C THR A 99 1.45 -2.92 11.69
N LEU A 100 1.62 -1.99 10.74
CA LEU A 100 0.51 -1.22 10.17
C LEU A 100 -0.49 -2.13 9.44
N MET A 101 -0.01 -3.15 8.71
CA MET A 101 -0.86 -4.07 7.94
C MET A 101 -1.65 -5.04 8.81
N LYS A 102 -1.05 -5.56 9.89
CA LYS A 102 -1.59 -6.68 10.67
C LYS A 102 -2.11 -6.28 12.03
N GLY A 103 -1.78 -5.06 12.49
CA GLY A 103 -1.92 -4.69 13.88
C GLY A 103 -0.93 -5.44 14.79
N ARG A 104 -1.11 -5.31 16.09
CA ARG A 104 -0.30 -5.99 17.10
C ARG A 104 -1.19 -6.50 18.26
N ALA A 105 -0.93 -7.72 18.73
CA ALA A 105 -1.72 -8.35 19.77
C ALA A 105 -1.25 -7.92 21.16
N TYR A 106 -2.22 -7.59 22.03
CA TYR A 106 -2.00 -7.22 23.45
C TYR A 106 -2.94 -7.99 24.33
N GLU A 107 -2.47 -8.38 25.53
CA GLU A 107 -3.30 -9.04 26.53
C GLU A 107 -4.18 -8.01 27.26
N GLU A 108 -5.50 -8.26 27.29
CA GLU A 108 -6.46 -7.51 28.11
C GLU A 108 -7.00 -8.37 29.22
N PHE A 109 -7.25 -7.73 30.38
CA PHE A 109 -8.00 -8.34 31.47
C PHE A 109 -9.49 -8.29 31.15
N LEU A 110 -10.14 -9.43 31.27
CA LEU A 110 -11.56 -9.57 31.01
C LEU A 110 -12.37 -9.39 32.30
N PRO A 111 -13.68 -9.07 32.20
CA PRO A 111 -14.53 -8.88 33.40
C PRO A 111 -14.58 -10.08 34.37
N ASP A 112 -14.30 -11.29 33.86
CA ASP A 112 -14.24 -12.50 34.70
C ASP A 112 -12.86 -12.75 35.34
N GLY A 113 -11.92 -11.80 35.21
CA GLY A 113 -10.56 -11.90 35.76
C GLY A 113 -9.57 -12.70 34.87
N SER A 114 -10.03 -13.31 33.78
CA SER A 114 -9.13 -14.01 32.84
C SER A 114 -8.42 -13.01 31.93
N LYS A 115 -7.41 -13.48 31.19
CA LYS A 115 -6.69 -12.70 30.20
C LYS A 115 -6.88 -13.28 28.83
N LYS A 116 -6.98 -12.41 27.83
CA LYS A 116 -7.03 -12.80 26.42
C LYS A 116 -6.33 -11.76 25.56
N SER A 117 -5.65 -12.23 24.50
CA SER A 117 -5.01 -11.35 23.53
C SER A 117 -6.01 -10.88 22.47
N PHE A 118 -5.97 -9.56 22.19
CA PHE A 118 -6.73 -8.92 21.13
C PHE A 118 -5.79 -8.01 20.32
N THR A 119 -6.10 -7.80 19.04
CA THR A 119 -5.26 -7.03 18.14
C THR A 119 -5.66 -5.56 18.11
N ILE A 120 -4.69 -4.68 18.33
CA ILE A 120 -4.82 -3.23 18.10
C ILE A 120 -4.38 -2.95 16.67
N GLN A 121 -5.26 -2.33 15.88
CA GLN A 121 -4.99 -1.83 14.54
C GLN A 121 -4.54 -0.37 14.60
N PHE A 122 -3.58 0.01 13.75
CA PHE A 122 -3.09 1.40 13.66
C PHE A 122 -3.79 2.19 12.55
N ILE A 123 -4.30 1.49 11.57
CA ILE A 123 -5.06 2.01 10.42
C ILE A 123 -6.32 1.17 10.28
N ASP A 124 -7.45 1.82 10.06
CA ASP A 124 -8.67 1.13 9.64
C ASP A 124 -8.64 0.99 8.11
N TRP A 125 -8.28 -0.21 7.67
CA TRP A 125 -8.15 -0.53 6.25
C TRP A 125 -9.50 -0.82 5.59
N GLU A 126 -10.53 -1.18 6.36
CA GLU A 126 -11.87 -1.53 5.88
C GLU A 126 -12.74 -0.28 5.72
N ASN A 127 -12.68 0.62 6.70
CA ASN A 127 -13.47 1.84 6.71
C ASN A 127 -12.54 3.06 6.75
N ILE A 128 -12.13 3.49 5.56
CA ILE A 128 -11.11 4.54 5.38
C ILE A 128 -11.50 5.84 6.08
N GLU A 129 -12.80 6.14 6.14
CA GLU A 129 -13.37 7.35 6.77
C GLU A 129 -13.14 7.39 8.29
N ASN A 130 -12.90 6.25 8.94
CA ASN A 130 -12.56 6.19 10.36
C ASN A 130 -11.15 6.72 10.65
N ASN A 131 -10.29 6.81 9.63
CA ASN A 131 -8.96 7.39 9.77
C ASN A 131 -9.02 8.91 9.66
N VAL A 132 -8.03 9.58 10.27
CA VAL A 132 -7.83 11.02 10.11
C VAL A 132 -6.57 11.28 9.29
N PHE A 133 -6.68 12.20 8.36
CA PHE A 133 -5.61 12.59 7.45
C PHE A 133 -5.19 14.03 7.73
N HIS A 134 -3.88 14.25 7.98
CA HIS A 134 -3.36 15.59 8.18
C HIS A 134 -2.26 15.90 7.17
N VAL A 135 -2.17 17.18 6.82
CA VAL A 135 -1.07 17.75 6.05
C VAL A 135 -0.37 18.79 6.92
N VAL A 136 0.95 18.64 7.03
CA VAL A 136 1.82 19.60 7.75
C VAL A 136 2.79 20.19 6.74
N GLU A 137 2.81 21.51 6.67
CA GLU A 137 3.76 22.29 5.89
C GLU A 137 5.00 22.58 6.73
N GLU A 138 6.19 22.48 6.11
CA GLU A 138 7.47 22.79 6.77
C GLU A 138 7.67 22.08 8.12
N PHE A 139 7.49 20.76 8.12
CA PHE A 139 7.61 19.93 9.32
C PHE A 139 9.05 19.84 9.83
N VAL A 140 9.37 20.61 10.87
CA VAL A 140 10.73 20.70 11.41
C VAL A 140 11.07 19.44 12.19
N VAL A 141 12.16 18.74 11.86
CA VAL A 141 12.63 17.53 12.53
C VAL A 141 14.08 17.66 12.92
N GLU A 142 14.41 17.35 14.17
CA GLU A 142 15.79 17.31 14.66
C GLU A 142 16.56 16.15 14.05
N ARG A 143 17.82 16.40 13.68
CA ARG A 143 18.70 15.38 13.08
C ARG A 143 19.19 14.38 14.13
N GLU A 144 19.45 13.15 13.69
CA GLU A 144 20.03 12.08 14.53
C GLU A 144 21.41 12.47 15.10
N ASP A 145 22.19 13.29 14.38
CA ASP A 145 23.50 13.76 14.86
C ASP A 145 23.41 14.95 15.83
N GLY A 146 22.19 15.44 16.15
CA GLY A 146 21.96 16.60 17.02
C GLY A 146 22.47 17.93 16.47
N ARG A 147 22.89 17.98 15.18
CA ARG A 147 23.48 19.17 14.55
C ARG A 147 22.49 19.96 13.71
N GLY A 148 21.35 20.35 14.33
CA GLY A 148 20.34 21.14 13.70
C GLY A 148 19.12 20.33 13.25
N THR A 149 18.34 20.91 12.37
CA THR A 149 17.04 20.38 11.93
C THR A 149 17.00 20.20 10.43
N ILE A 150 16.08 19.33 9.97
CA ILE A 150 15.62 19.22 8.58
C ILE A 150 14.16 19.65 8.56
N ARG A 151 13.75 20.24 7.47
CA ARG A 151 12.39 20.74 7.27
C ARG A 151 11.87 20.28 5.92
N PRO A 152 11.24 19.08 5.84
CA PRO A 152 10.50 18.67 4.65
C PRO A 152 9.39 19.65 4.31
N ASP A 153 9.19 19.92 3.02
CA ASP A 153 8.22 20.91 2.57
C ASP A 153 6.79 20.51 2.96
N ILE A 154 6.42 19.24 2.76
CA ILE A 154 5.09 18.72 3.12
C ILE A 154 5.24 17.29 3.68
N VAL A 155 4.57 17.04 4.80
CA VAL A 155 4.42 15.69 5.37
C VAL A 155 2.93 15.38 5.52
N LEU A 156 2.52 14.22 4.99
CA LEU A 156 1.16 13.69 5.12
C LEU A 156 1.12 12.65 6.24
N PHE A 157 0.13 12.76 7.09
CA PHE A 157 -0.09 11.87 8.22
C PHE A 157 -1.40 11.10 8.05
N VAL A 158 -1.38 9.84 8.48
CA VAL A 158 -2.58 9.01 8.68
C VAL A 158 -2.60 8.61 10.16
N ASN A 159 -3.66 8.96 10.87
CA ASN A 159 -3.80 8.70 12.31
C ASN A 159 -2.59 9.19 13.15
N GLY A 160 -1.96 10.29 12.75
CA GLY A 160 -0.79 10.84 13.43
C GLY A 160 0.55 10.14 13.07
N ILE A 161 0.55 9.20 12.13
CA ILE A 161 1.75 8.49 11.62
C ILE A 161 2.18 9.16 10.32
N PRO A 162 3.47 9.56 10.14
CA PRO A 162 3.95 10.18 8.91
C PRO A 162 3.99 9.16 7.77
N PHE A 163 3.09 9.33 6.80
CA PHE A 163 2.83 8.35 5.75
C PHE A 163 3.47 8.68 4.41
N ALA A 164 3.47 9.99 4.03
CA ALA A 164 4.13 10.43 2.82
C ALA A 164 4.90 11.74 3.04
N ILE A 165 5.99 11.91 2.31
CA ILE A 165 6.83 13.11 2.33
C ILE A 165 6.94 13.63 0.91
N ILE A 166 6.69 14.93 0.73
CA ILE A 166 6.69 15.59 -0.57
C ILE A 166 7.68 16.74 -0.52
N GLU A 167 8.63 16.73 -1.43
CA GLU A 167 9.59 17.81 -1.67
C GLU A 167 9.10 18.63 -2.87
N CYS A 168 8.87 19.89 -2.67
CA CYS A 168 8.42 20.84 -3.69
C CYS A 168 9.61 21.59 -4.28
N LYS A 169 9.57 21.88 -5.58
CA LYS A 169 10.58 22.68 -6.25
C LYS A 169 9.93 23.71 -7.19
N LYS A 170 10.63 24.80 -7.46
CA LYS A 170 10.23 25.74 -8.52
C LYS A 170 10.23 25.03 -9.87
N ALA A 171 9.33 25.43 -10.77
CA ALA A 171 9.26 24.90 -12.13
C ALA A 171 10.57 24.98 -12.92
N SER A 172 11.43 25.96 -12.58
CA SER A 172 12.75 26.17 -13.20
C SER A 172 13.87 25.30 -12.60
N ILE A 173 13.61 24.59 -11.50
CA ILE A 173 14.60 23.76 -10.81
C ILE A 173 14.43 22.31 -11.26
N SER A 174 15.55 21.67 -11.58
CA SER A 174 15.56 20.23 -11.95
C SER A 174 15.02 19.39 -10.79
N MET A 175 14.11 18.47 -11.10
CA MET A 175 13.57 17.49 -10.16
C MET A 175 14.64 16.63 -9.50
N ASP A 176 15.77 16.47 -10.16
CA ASP A 176 16.94 15.77 -9.66
C ASP A 176 17.50 16.34 -8.33
N GLN A 177 17.32 17.65 -8.10
CA GLN A 177 17.72 18.29 -6.84
C GLN A 177 16.80 17.87 -5.69
N GLY A 178 15.48 17.91 -5.92
CA GLY A 178 14.48 17.47 -4.93
C GLY A 178 14.67 15.99 -4.56
N ILE A 179 14.88 15.13 -5.55
CA ILE A 179 15.17 13.71 -5.32
C ILE A 179 16.46 13.51 -4.53
N SER A 180 17.53 14.24 -4.87
CA SER A 180 18.80 14.14 -4.16
C SER A 180 18.67 14.62 -2.71
N GLN A 181 17.90 15.66 -2.44
CA GLN A 181 17.59 16.14 -1.10
C GLN A 181 16.81 15.10 -0.31
N MET A 182 15.77 14.52 -0.91
CA MET A 182 14.97 13.45 -0.31
C MET A 182 15.83 12.23 0.07
N ILE A 183 16.72 11.79 -0.82
CA ILE A 183 17.64 10.66 -0.55
C ILE A 183 18.62 11.02 0.56
N ARG A 184 19.22 12.22 0.54
CA ARG A 184 20.14 12.69 1.58
C ARG A 184 19.50 12.68 2.96
N ASN A 185 18.25 13.17 3.08
CA ASN A 185 17.53 13.31 4.34
C ASN A 185 17.25 11.95 5.01
N GLN A 186 17.33 10.85 4.26
CA GLN A 186 17.20 9.47 4.77
C GLN A 186 18.52 8.92 5.36
N GLY A 187 19.62 9.63 5.18
CA GLY A 187 20.93 9.23 5.69
C GLY A 187 20.98 9.17 7.22
N LYS A 188 21.85 8.31 7.75
CA LYS A 188 21.97 8.03 9.20
C LYS A 188 22.18 9.27 10.09
N ASP A 189 22.83 10.31 9.56
CA ASP A 189 23.13 11.54 10.30
C ASP A 189 22.04 12.62 10.14
N TYR A 190 21.01 12.34 9.33
CA TYR A 190 19.91 13.26 9.05
C TYR A 190 18.64 12.85 9.84
N VAL A 191 17.55 12.54 9.16
CA VAL A 191 16.27 12.24 9.81
C VAL A 191 15.67 10.88 9.40
N PRO A 192 16.44 9.79 9.43
CA PRO A 192 15.95 8.45 9.04
C PRO A 192 14.80 7.98 9.94
N HIS A 193 14.68 8.48 11.17
CA HIS A 193 13.59 8.19 12.10
C HIS A 193 12.22 8.73 11.62
N LEU A 194 12.19 9.75 10.75
CA LEU A 194 10.98 10.15 10.04
C LEU A 194 10.63 9.15 8.93
N PHE A 195 11.64 8.73 8.17
CA PHE A 195 11.44 7.86 7.00
C PHE A 195 11.14 6.41 7.37
N LYS A 196 11.40 5.95 8.60
CA LYS A 196 11.05 4.59 9.02
C LYS A 196 9.54 4.31 8.99
N PHE A 197 8.70 5.34 9.07
CA PHE A 197 7.24 5.23 8.96
C PHE A 197 6.74 5.44 7.53
N THR A 198 7.52 6.15 6.71
CA THR A 198 7.08 6.67 5.41
C THR A 198 6.82 5.56 4.40
N GLN A 199 5.64 5.62 3.75
CA GLN A 199 5.22 4.67 2.73
C GLN A 199 5.48 5.20 1.32
N LEU A 200 5.38 6.50 1.12
CA LEU A 200 5.55 7.18 -0.16
C LEU A 200 6.47 8.39 0.00
N VAL A 201 7.40 8.58 -0.93
CA VAL A 201 8.17 9.80 -1.09
C VAL A 201 7.97 10.39 -2.47
N MET A 202 7.84 11.70 -2.56
CA MET A 202 7.60 12.42 -3.81
C MET A 202 8.51 13.63 -3.93
N ALA A 203 8.89 13.95 -5.15
CA ALA A 203 9.49 15.22 -5.52
C ALA A 203 8.67 15.81 -6.66
N THR A 204 8.23 17.07 -6.56
CA THR A 204 7.25 17.65 -7.45
C THR A 204 7.52 19.12 -7.75
N ASN A 205 7.13 19.53 -8.93
CA ASN A 205 6.90 20.92 -9.32
C ASN A 205 5.74 20.98 -10.33
N SER A 206 5.37 22.17 -10.81
CA SER A 206 4.24 22.32 -11.74
C SER A 206 4.38 21.49 -13.03
N ASN A 207 5.60 21.16 -13.46
CA ASN A 207 5.90 20.53 -14.76
C ASN A 207 6.24 19.03 -14.65
N GLU A 208 6.74 18.57 -13.50
CA GLU A 208 7.21 17.20 -13.31
C GLU A 208 6.95 16.72 -11.88
N THR A 209 6.61 15.45 -11.75
CA THR A 209 6.53 14.75 -10.47
C THR A 209 7.14 13.37 -10.60
N LYS A 210 7.97 13.02 -9.61
CA LYS A 210 8.48 11.66 -9.45
C LYS A 210 8.19 11.15 -8.05
N TYR A 211 7.96 9.85 -7.95
CA TYR A 211 7.67 9.18 -6.68
C TYR A 211 8.50 7.92 -6.52
N ALA A 212 8.66 7.52 -5.27
CA ALA A 212 9.36 6.31 -4.87
C ALA A 212 8.95 5.89 -3.45
N THR A 213 9.62 4.89 -2.92
CA THR A 213 9.61 4.55 -1.49
C THR A 213 10.91 4.98 -0.83
N CYS A 214 11.00 4.85 0.50
CA CYS A 214 12.26 5.11 1.21
C CYS A 214 13.40 4.24 0.67
N ASN A 215 14.61 4.79 0.72
CA ASN A 215 15.86 4.16 0.26
C ASN A 215 15.90 3.76 -1.23
N THR A 216 15.01 4.32 -2.06
CA THR A 216 15.01 4.07 -3.50
C THR A 216 16.09 4.90 -4.19
N PRO A 217 17.08 4.28 -4.90
CA PRO A 217 18.07 5.01 -5.67
C PRO A 217 17.43 5.88 -6.75
N LYS A 218 18.00 7.06 -7.01
CA LYS A 218 17.48 8.09 -7.93
C LYS A 218 16.99 7.53 -9.28
N ARG A 219 17.75 6.61 -9.89
CA ARG A 219 17.43 6.00 -11.21
C ARG A 219 16.14 5.18 -11.23
N PHE A 220 15.58 4.83 -10.07
CA PHE A 220 14.38 4.01 -9.95
C PHE A 220 13.14 4.83 -9.54
N TRP A 221 13.28 6.14 -9.35
CA TRP A 221 12.13 7.02 -9.16
C TRP A 221 11.27 7.03 -10.40
N SER A 222 9.99 6.91 -10.23
CA SER A 222 9.01 6.70 -11.30
C SER A 222 8.09 7.90 -11.47
N VAL A 223 7.56 8.08 -12.67
CA VAL A 223 6.49 9.03 -12.99
C VAL A 223 5.16 8.27 -12.94
N TRP A 224 4.13 8.86 -12.36
CA TRP A 224 2.77 8.35 -12.46
C TRP A 224 2.07 8.94 -13.67
N LYS A 225 1.48 8.07 -14.51
CA LYS A 225 0.70 8.47 -15.68
C LYS A 225 -0.70 7.89 -15.57
N GLU A 226 -1.69 8.77 -15.57
CA GLU A 226 -3.11 8.42 -15.46
C GLU A 226 -3.88 9.33 -16.43
N GLU A 227 -3.86 8.97 -17.73
CA GLU A 227 -4.26 9.89 -18.79
C GLU A 227 -5.78 9.89 -19.07
N GLN A 228 -6.51 8.83 -18.73
CA GLN A 228 -7.90 8.64 -19.18
C GLN A 228 -8.86 8.16 -18.06
N ALA A 229 -8.46 8.18 -16.81
CA ALA A 229 -9.33 7.72 -15.75
C ALA A 229 -10.42 8.75 -15.46
N GLU A 230 -11.67 8.40 -15.67
CA GLU A 230 -12.83 9.20 -15.27
C GLU A 230 -12.75 9.64 -13.81
N TRP A 231 -12.19 8.77 -12.97
CA TRP A 231 -11.92 9.05 -11.57
C TRP A 231 -11.02 10.28 -11.38
N LEU A 232 -9.85 10.34 -12.05
CA LEU A 232 -8.95 11.49 -11.95
C LEU A 232 -9.61 12.75 -12.49
N LYS A 233 -10.31 12.66 -13.64
CA LYS A 233 -11.03 13.77 -14.22
C LYS A 233 -12.09 14.32 -13.26
N SER A 234 -12.88 13.45 -12.65
CA SER A 234 -13.90 13.86 -11.69
C SER A 234 -13.34 14.61 -10.48
N TRP A 235 -12.14 14.21 -10.00
CA TRP A 235 -11.45 14.92 -8.94
C TRP A 235 -10.86 16.24 -9.41
N LEU A 236 -10.23 16.29 -10.59
CA LEU A 236 -9.71 17.54 -11.17
C LEU A 236 -10.82 18.57 -11.33
N ASP A 237 -11.98 18.18 -11.85
CA ASP A 237 -13.14 19.07 -12.01
C ASP A 237 -13.67 19.62 -10.67
N ARG A 238 -13.49 18.90 -9.56
CA ARG A 238 -13.91 19.32 -8.22
C ARG A 238 -12.91 20.24 -7.52
N VAL A 239 -11.60 19.96 -7.68
CA VAL A 239 -10.56 20.58 -6.83
C VAL A 239 -9.72 21.62 -7.53
N VAL A 240 -9.64 21.59 -8.88
CA VAL A 240 -8.90 22.56 -9.69
C VAL A 240 -9.89 23.48 -10.37
N GLU A 241 -10.19 24.61 -9.72
CA GLU A 241 -11.14 25.61 -10.23
C GLU A 241 -10.44 26.69 -11.05
N GLY A 242 -10.94 26.93 -12.27
CA GLY A 242 -10.56 28.11 -13.07
C GLY A 242 -9.17 28.11 -13.70
N CYS A 243 -8.38 27.04 -13.53
CA CYS A 243 -7.04 26.89 -14.08
C CYS A 243 -6.86 25.56 -14.80
N LEU A 244 -5.87 25.48 -15.69
CA LEU A 244 -5.47 24.19 -16.27
C LEU A 244 -4.71 23.37 -15.22
N PRO A 245 -5.08 22.08 -15.02
CA PRO A 245 -4.39 21.22 -14.08
C PRO A 245 -2.92 21.03 -14.42
N THR A 246 -2.04 21.23 -13.47
CA THR A 246 -0.59 20.99 -13.60
C THR A 246 -0.27 19.48 -13.47
N VAL A 247 0.98 19.10 -13.77
CA VAL A 247 1.47 17.72 -13.51
C VAL A 247 1.48 17.43 -12.00
N GLN A 248 1.79 18.45 -11.18
CA GLN A 248 1.72 18.34 -9.72
C GLN A 248 0.29 18.00 -9.26
N ASP A 249 -0.73 18.71 -9.71
CA ASP A 249 -2.12 18.48 -9.31
C ASP A 249 -2.57 17.06 -9.64
N LYS A 250 -2.34 16.63 -10.88
CA LYS A 250 -2.65 15.26 -11.31
C LYS A 250 -1.96 14.21 -10.46
N SER A 251 -0.67 14.41 -10.16
CA SER A 251 0.13 13.45 -9.41
C SER A 251 -0.28 13.40 -7.92
N LEU A 252 -0.59 14.54 -7.32
CA LEU A 252 -1.07 14.60 -5.94
C LEU A 252 -2.42 13.91 -5.79
N ILE A 253 -3.36 14.14 -6.69
CA ILE A 253 -4.64 13.43 -6.69
C ILE A 253 -4.40 11.93 -6.85
N SER A 254 -3.63 11.53 -7.85
CA SER A 254 -3.40 10.12 -8.19
C SER A 254 -2.65 9.32 -7.12
N LEU A 255 -1.80 9.95 -6.32
CA LEU A 255 -0.93 9.25 -5.36
C LEU A 255 -1.25 9.56 -3.91
N CYS A 256 -1.83 10.73 -3.63
CA CYS A 256 -2.07 11.22 -2.26
C CYS A 256 -3.55 11.30 -1.88
N HIS A 257 -4.50 11.04 -2.80
CA HIS A 257 -5.90 10.89 -2.37
C HIS A 257 -5.98 9.82 -1.28
N PRO A 258 -6.65 10.05 -0.14
CA PRO A 258 -6.65 9.14 1.01
C PRO A 258 -6.85 7.67 0.67
N GLU A 259 -7.91 7.34 -0.08
CA GLU A 259 -8.18 5.96 -0.52
C GLU A 259 -7.04 5.39 -1.35
N ARG A 260 -6.52 6.16 -2.33
CA ARG A 260 -5.46 5.71 -3.22
C ARG A 260 -4.14 5.52 -2.47
N LEU A 261 -3.80 6.42 -1.53
CA LEU A 261 -2.59 6.30 -0.71
C LEU A 261 -2.63 5.05 0.16
N LEU A 262 -3.77 4.76 0.78
CA LEU A 262 -3.96 3.54 1.56
C LEU A 262 -3.96 2.30 0.68
N GLU A 263 -4.67 2.30 -0.45
CA GLU A 263 -4.68 1.19 -1.41
C GLU A 263 -3.28 0.88 -1.95
N LEU A 264 -2.50 1.90 -2.35
CA LEU A 264 -1.11 1.75 -2.79
C LEU A 264 -0.22 1.15 -1.69
N THR A 265 -0.44 1.55 -0.47
CA THR A 265 0.30 1.02 0.68
C THR A 265 -0.09 -0.43 0.95
N LEU A 266 -1.38 -0.73 1.01
CA LEU A 266 -1.90 -2.04 1.40
C LEU A 266 -1.58 -3.11 0.35
N TYR A 267 -1.85 -2.86 -0.94
CA TYR A 267 -1.78 -3.90 -1.98
C TYR A 267 -0.59 -3.75 -2.92
N PHE A 268 -0.13 -2.54 -3.15
CA PHE A 268 0.82 -2.20 -4.21
C PHE A 268 2.21 -1.85 -3.70
N THR A 269 2.47 -2.09 -2.42
CA THR A 269 3.79 -1.97 -1.80
C THR A 269 4.29 -3.34 -1.36
N LEU A 270 5.55 -3.63 -1.67
CA LEU A 270 6.24 -4.89 -1.37
C LEU A 270 7.65 -4.63 -0.86
N PHE A 271 8.16 -5.57 -0.08
CA PHE A 271 9.58 -5.67 0.24
C PHE A 271 10.15 -6.88 -0.51
N ASP A 272 11.07 -6.63 -1.44
CA ASP A 272 11.76 -7.65 -2.21
C ASP A 272 13.23 -7.67 -1.80
N LYS A 273 13.60 -8.66 -1.02
CA LYS A 273 14.86 -8.67 -0.27
C LYS A 273 14.89 -7.43 0.66
N ASP A 274 15.94 -6.70 0.73
CA ASP A 274 16.06 -5.48 1.55
C ASP A 274 15.70 -4.20 0.76
N VAL A 275 14.76 -4.29 -0.20
CA VAL A 275 14.33 -3.13 -1.01
C VAL A 275 12.82 -3.00 -0.96
N LYS A 276 12.35 -1.86 -0.46
CA LYS A 276 10.93 -1.49 -0.54
C LYS A 276 10.60 -1.05 -1.97
N LYS A 277 9.50 -1.54 -2.50
CA LYS A 277 9.03 -1.24 -3.86
C LYS A 277 7.55 -0.88 -3.83
N ILE A 278 7.19 0.12 -4.61
CA ILE A 278 5.80 0.50 -4.86
C ILE A 278 5.49 0.27 -6.35
N ALA A 279 4.24 -0.06 -6.67
CA ALA A 279 3.82 -0.29 -8.04
C ALA A 279 4.11 0.91 -8.94
N ARG A 280 4.47 0.65 -10.17
CA ARG A 280 4.38 1.62 -11.25
C ARG A 280 2.94 1.69 -11.76
N TYR A 281 2.57 2.81 -12.39
CA TYR A 281 1.20 3.00 -12.89
C TYR A 281 0.73 1.85 -13.81
N GLN A 282 1.61 1.32 -14.67
CA GLN A 282 1.25 0.21 -15.56
C GLN A 282 0.88 -1.06 -14.78
N GLN A 283 1.58 -1.34 -13.66
CA GLN A 283 1.30 -2.48 -12.80
C GLN A 283 -0.02 -2.29 -12.06
N TYR A 284 -0.24 -1.10 -11.51
CA TYR A 284 -1.46 -0.73 -10.82
C TYR A 284 -2.69 -0.90 -11.74
N PHE A 285 -2.70 -0.25 -12.90
CA PHE A 285 -3.85 -0.30 -13.80
C PHE A 285 -4.06 -1.69 -14.42
N ALA A 286 -2.98 -2.42 -14.72
CA ALA A 286 -3.11 -3.81 -15.17
C ALA A 286 -3.80 -4.68 -14.11
N ILE A 287 -3.44 -4.55 -12.83
CA ILE A 287 -4.07 -5.30 -11.74
C ILE A 287 -5.54 -4.89 -11.58
N LYS A 288 -5.86 -3.58 -11.59
CA LYS A 288 -7.26 -3.11 -11.50
C LYS A 288 -8.13 -3.65 -12.65
N GLU A 289 -7.61 -3.70 -13.87
CA GLU A 289 -8.34 -4.25 -15.01
C GLU A 289 -8.50 -5.78 -14.92
N ILE A 290 -7.48 -6.49 -14.42
CA ILE A 290 -7.59 -7.93 -14.12
C ILE A 290 -8.73 -8.18 -13.12
N LEU A 291 -8.73 -7.44 -12.01
CA LEU A 291 -9.74 -7.60 -10.96
C LEU A 291 -11.14 -7.36 -11.51
N LYS A 292 -11.33 -6.28 -12.26
CA LYS A 292 -12.58 -5.97 -12.94
C LYS A 292 -13.02 -7.08 -13.90
N THR A 293 -12.07 -7.67 -14.64
CA THR A 293 -12.36 -8.76 -15.58
C THR A 293 -12.76 -10.04 -14.86
N ILE A 294 -12.07 -10.42 -13.79
CA ILE A 294 -12.40 -11.64 -13.04
C ILE A 294 -13.71 -11.54 -12.23
N GLU A 295 -14.19 -10.35 -11.95
CA GLU A 295 -15.51 -10.13 -11.34
C GLU A 295 -16.64 -10.45 -12.32
N GLN A 296 -16.40 -10.31 -13.63
CA GLN A 296 -17.40 -10.61 -14.66
C GLN A 296 -17.54 -12.12 -14.86
N LYS A 297 -18.76 -12.57 -15.10
CA LYS A 297 -19.08 -13.97 -15.39
C LYS A 297 -19.72 -14.10 -16.76
N ASP A 298 -19.45 -15.19 -17.44
CA ASP A 298 -20.11 -15.57 -18.69
C ASP A 298 -21.52 -16.13 -18.42
N GLU A 299 -22.24 -16.49 -19.49
CA GLU A 299 -23.60 -17.07 -19.43
C GLU A 299 -23.64 -18.41 -18.68
N HIS A 300 -22.49 -19.08 -18.52
CA HIS A 300 -22.35 -20.34 -17.81
C HIS A 300 -21.87 -20.16 -16.36
N GLY A 301 -21.73 -18.89 -15.90
CA GLY A 301 -21.27 -18.57 -14.56
C GLY A 301 -19.75 -18.66 -14.37
N ASN A 302 -18.96 -18.93 -15.42
CA ASN A 302 -17.51 -18.92 -15.36
C ASN A 302 -16.98 -17.48 -15.37
N ARG A 303 -15.90 -17.23 -14.64
CA ARG A 303 -15.24 -15.90 -14.66
C ARG A 303 -14.55 -15.65 -15.97
N GLN A 304 -14.59 -14.39 -16.42
CA GLN A 304 -13.93 -14.02 -17.65
C GLN A 304 -12.41 -14.12 -17.51
N SER A 305 -11.76 -14.62 -18.58
CA SER A 305 -10.32 -14.68 -18.72
C SER A 305 -9.80 -13.50 -19.55
N GLY A 306 -8.50 -13.21 -19.42
CA GLY A 306 -7.86 -12.14 -20.17
C GLY A 306 -6.38 -12.40 -20.45
N VAL A 307 -5.81 -11.55 -21.31
CA VAL A 307 -4.37 -11.56 -21.63
C VAL A 307 -3.79 -10.20 -21.26
N ILE A 308 -2.73 -10.20 -20.45
CA ILE A 308 -2.00 -9.00 -20.07
C ILE A 308 -0.73 -8.91 -20.88
N TRP A 309 -0.61 -7.83 -21.64
CA TRP A 309 0.57 -7.57 -22.45
C TRP A 309 1.51 -6.60 -21.74
N HIS A 310 2.63 -7.08 -21.24
CA HIS A 310 3.68 -6.27 -20.64
C HIS A 310 4.98 -6.37 -21.44
N THR A 311 5.68 -5.25 -21.61
CA THR A 311 7.02 -5.23 -22.20
C THR A 311 8.03 -5.96 -21.32
N GLN A 312 9.11 -6.47 -21.92
CA GLN A 312 10.20 -7.08 -21.17
C GLN A 312 10.80 -6.06 -20.18
N GLY A 313 11.13 -6.49 -18.98
CA GLY A 313 11.69 -5.62 -17.94
C GLY A 313 10.69 -4.71 -17.20
N SER A 314 9.38 -4.77 -17.52
CA SER A 314 8.33 -3.94 -16.88
C SER A 314 7.96 -4.38 -15.44
N GLY A 315 8.56 -5.47 -14.93
CA GLY A 315 8.29 -5.96 -13.59
C GLY A 315 7.12 -6.96 -13.48
N LYS A 316 6.87 -7.76 -14.54
CA LYS A 316 5.80 -8.77 -14.57
C LYS A 316 5.71 -9.65 -13.33
N SER A 317 6.83 -10.16 -12.81
CA SER A 317 6.86 -11.00 -11.60
C SER A 317 6.36 -10.25 -10.37
N LEU A 318 6.67 -8.96 -10.23
CA LEU A 318 6.14 -8.13 -9.13
C LEU A 318 4.66 -7.84 -9.32
N THR A 319 4.19 -7.66 -10.56
CA THR A 319 2.76 -7.52 -10.87
C THR A 319 1.97 -8.77 -10.43
N MET A 320 2.49 -9.97 -10.71
CA MET A 320 1.87 -11.23 -10.26
C MET A 320 1.82 -11.33 -8.74
N VAL A 321 2.88 -10.92 -8.04
CA VAL A 321 2.93 -10.92 -6.57
C VAL A 321 1.93 -9.94 -5.97
N MET A 322 1.84 -8.72 -6.51
CA MET A 322 0.88 -7.70 -6.07
C MET A 322 -0.56 -8.16 -6.33
N LEU A 323 -0.82 -8.74 -7.51
CA LEU A 323 -2.13 -9.31 -7.85
C LEU A 323 -2.52 -10.43 -6.88
N ALA A 324 -1.61 -11.37 -6.62
CA ALA A 324 -1.86 -12.45 -5.66
C ALA A 324 -2.15 -11.91 -4.26
N LYS A 325 -1.36 -10.92 -3.80
CA LYS A 325 -1.59 -10.23 -2.53
C LYS A 325 -2.97 -9.60 -2.47
N TYR A 326 -3.37 -8.89 -3.53
CA TYR A 326 -4.69 -8.24 -3.60
C TYR A 326 -5.82 -9.27 -3.55
N ILE A 327 -5.76 -10.32 -4.38
CA ILE A 327 -6.78 -11.37 -4.44
C ILE A 327 -6.92 -12.06 -3.07
N LEU A 328 -5.82 -12.43 -2.42
CA LEU A 328 -5.85 -13.13 -1.13
C LEU A 328 -6.40 -12.25 0.00
N SER A 329 -6.20 -10.93 -0.07
CA SER A 329 -6.69 -10.01 0.94
C SER A 329 -8.17 -9.66 0.73
N GLU A 330 -8.54 -9.21 -0.48
CA GLU A 330 -9.89 -8.72 -0.77
C GLU A 330 -10.92 -9.83 -0.99
N MET A 331 -10.47 -10.96 -1.52
CA MET A 331 -11.35 -12.08 -1.82
C MET A 331 -11.30 -13.17 -0.75
N PHE A 332 -10.80 -12.86 0.43
CA PHE A 332 -10.63 -13.82 1.53
C PHE A 332 -11.91 -14.61 1.87
N ALA A 333 -13.07 -13.95 1.81
CA ALA A 333 -14.37 -14.59 2.05
C ALA A 333 -14.69 -15.75 1.08
N TYR A 334 -14.03 -15.80 -0.09
CA TYR A 334 -14.17 -16.84 -1.10
C TYR A 334 -13.10 -17.95 -0.98
N ASN A 335 -12.19 -17.87 0.01
CA ASN A 335 -11.05 -18.78 0.14
C ASN A 335 -10.29 -18.95 -1.19
N PRO A 336 -9.77 -17.86 -1.80
CA PRO A 336 -9.18 -17.92 -3.13
C PRO A 336 -7.88 -18.68 -3.15
N LYS A 337 -7.61 -19.40 -4.24
CA LYS A 337 -6.30 -20.01 -4.53
C LYS A 337 -5.73 -19.38 -5.79
N VAL A 338 -4.47 -18.97 -5.72
CA VAL A 338 -3.73 -18.40 -6.84
C VAL A 338 -2.77 -19.45 -7.38
N ILE A 339 -3.01 -19.92 -8.61
CA ILE A 339 -2.13 -20.90 -9.27
C ILE A 339 -1.37 -20.19 -10.38
N VAL A 340 -0.05 -20.16 -10.26
CA VAL A 340 0.87 -19.59 -11.25
C VAL A 340 1.46 -20.72 -12.08
N VAL A 341 1.08 -20.75 -13.35
CA VAL A 341 1.52 -21.77 -14.30
C VAL A 341 2.56 -21.18 -15.25
N THR A 342 3.70 -21.86 -15.39
CA THR A 342 4.80 -21.43 -16.27
C THR A 342 5.21 -22.55 -17.22
N ASP A 343 5.78 -22.18 -18.37
CA ASP A 343 6.29 -23.12 -19.38
C ASP A 343 7.75 -23.53 -19.11
N ARG A 344 8.54 -22.69 -18.42
CA ARG A 344 9.99 -22.85 -18.24
C ARG A 344 10.36 -23.04 -16.77
N VAL A 345 11.28 -23.96 -16.54
CA VAL A 345 11.79 -24.27 -15.18
C VAL A 345 12.47 -23.08 -14.54
N GLU A 346 13.23 -22.30 -15.32
CA GLU A 346 13.93 -21.11 -14.85
C GLU A 346 12.95 -20.03 -14.42
N LEU A 347 11.89 -19.80 -15.21
CA LEU A 347 10.84 -18.83 -14.89
C LEU A 347 10.05 -19.23 -13.65
N ASP A 348 9.69 -20.51 -13.51
CA ASP A 348 9.04 -21.06 -12.33
C ASP A 348 9.90 -20.84 -11.07
N LYS A 349 11.21 -21.11 -11.15
CA LYS A 349 12.14 -20.83 -10.05
C LYS A 349 12.19 -19.34 -9.70
N GLN A 350 12.29 -18.48 -10.72
CA GLN A 350 12.35 -17.03 -10.53
C GLN A 350 11.08 -16.49 -9.86
N ILE A 351 9.91 -16.89 -10.34
CA ILE A 351 8.62 -16.46 -9.78
C ILE A 351 8.47 -16.95 -8.35
N HIS A 352 8.74 -18.24 -8.10
CA HIS A 352 8.70 -18.80 -6.75
C HIS A 352 9.64 -18.08 -5.78
N GLN A 353 10.87 -17.73 -6.23
CA GLN A 353 11.80 -16.93 -5.45
C GLN A 353 11.26 -15.51 -5.18
N THR A 354 10.59 -14.88 -6.15
CA THR A 354 9.99 -13.56 -5.95
C THR A 354 8.93 -13.59 -4.86
N PHE A 355 8.05 -14.59 -4.85
CA PHE A 355 7.09 -14.78 -3.75
C PHE A 355 7.79 -14.95 -2.39
N ARG A 356 8.82 -15.80 -2.33
CA ARG A 356 9.60 -15.97 -1.09
C ARG A 356 10.25 -14.68 -0.61
N HIS A 357 10.86 -13.90 -1.52
CA HIS A 357 11.52 -12.64 -1.17
C HIS A 357 10.53 -11.59 -0.66
N THR A 358 9.28 -11.65 -1.12
CA THR A 358 8.20 -10.75 -0.67
C THR A 358 7.42 -11.32 0.53
N ARG A 359 7.92 -12.40 1.15
CA ARG A 359 7.34 -13.09 2.32
C ARG A 359 5.93 -13.66 2.09
N LEU A 360 5.46 -13.72 0.86
CA LEU A 360 4.26 -14.47 0.52
C LEU A 360 4.59 -15.96 0.42
N LYS A 361 3.86 -16.78 1.18
CA LYS A 361 4.07 -18.21 1.21
C LYS A 361 3.51 -18.85 -0.06
N ALA A 362 4.40 -19.24 -0.97
CA ALA A 362 4.01 -19.96 -2.17
C ALA A 362 4.49 -21.42 -2.07
N SER A 363 3.62 -22.37 -2.40
CA SER A 363 3.91 -23.81 -2.48
C SER A 363 4.27 -24.19 -3.91
N LYS A 364 5.34 -24.98 -4.09
CA LYS A 364 5.77 -25.43 -5.41
C LYS A 364 5.30 -26.85 -5.67
N ALA A 365 4.54 -27.07 -6.74
CA ALA A 365 4.12 -28.38 -7.15
C ALA A 365 5.31 -29.18 -7.75
N ASN A 366 5.60 -30.35 -7.19
CA ASN A 366 6.70 -31.22 -7.66
C ASN A 366 6.24 -32.22 -8.74
N SER A 367 4.94 -32.58 -8.74
CA SER A 367 4.31 -33.47 -9.72
C SER A 367 2.85 -33.09 -9.93
N GLY A 368 2.18 -33.70 -10.92
CA GLY A 368 0.75 -33.50 -11.14
C GLY A 368 -0.11 -33.96 -9.96
N ASN A 369 0.24 -35.08 -9.32
CA ASN A 369 -0.46 -35.54 -8.10
C ASN A 369 -0.25 -34.56 -6.95
N HIS A 370 0.98 -34.12 -6.70
CA HIS A 370 1.27 -33.10 -5.68
C HIS A 370 0.55 -31.77 -5.94
N LEU A 371 0.32 -31.40 -7.21
CA LEU A 371 -0.49 -30.25 -7.55
C LEU A 371 -1.94 -30.42 -7.10
N ILE A 372 -2.52 -31.61 -7.31
CA ILE A 372 -3.88 -31.94 -6.85
C ILE A 372 -3.96 -31.87 -5.32
N ASP A 373 -2.95 -32.43 -4.62
CA ASP A 373 -2.89 -32.36 -3.16
C ASP A 373 -2.83 -30.90 -2.66
N LEU A 374 -2.01 -30.06 -3.28
CA LEU A 374 -1.91 -28.63 -2.94
C LEU A 374 -3.20 -27.84 -3.25
N ILE A 375 -3.90 -28.19 -4.33
CA ILE A 375 -5.20 -27.56 -4.65
C ILE A 375 -6.23 -27.88 -3.56
N ASN A 376 -6.19 -29.07 -2.99
CA ASN A 376 -7.09 -29.51 -1.93
C ASN A 376 -6.61 -29.12 -0.52
N ASP A 377 -5.37 -28.69 -0.36
CA ASP A 377 -4.82 -28.24 0.93
C ASP A 377 -5.27 -26.81 1.25
N ASN A 378 -6.05 -26.65 2.30
CA ASN A 378 -6.56 -25.32 2.74
C ASN A 378 -5.45 -24.34 3.17
N ASN A 379 -4.21 -24.80 3.37
CA ASN A 379 -3.07 -23.96 3.77
C ASN A 379 -2.21 -23.53 2.58
N ALA A 380 -2.54 -23.95 1.36
CA ALA A 380 -1.79 -23.63 0.14
C ALA A 380 -2.53 -22.55 -0.68
N ASP A 381 -2.38 -21.28 -0.29
CA ASP A 381 -3.06 -20.17 -0.95
C ASP A 381 -2.46 -19.80 -2.31
N ILE A 382 -1.12 -19.90 -2.43
CA ILE A 382 -0.39 -19.64 -3.67
C ILE A 382 0.36 -20.89 -4.09
N ILE A 383 0.15 -21.34 -5.34
CA ILE A 383 0.78 -22.54 -5.89
C ILE A 383 1.53 -22.16 -7.17
N THR A 384 2.81 -22.55 -7.28
CA THR A 384 3.58 -22.40 -8.52
C THR A 384 3.78 -23.77 -9.18
N THR A 385 3.59 -23.87 -10.51
CA THR A 385 3.68 -25.14 -11.24
C THR A 385 4.10 -24.95 -12.69
N LEU A 386 4.58 -26.02 -13.31
CA LEU A 386 4.88 -26.06 -14.75
C LEU A 386 3.66 -26.57 -15.53
N VAL A 387 3.48 -26.09 -16.77
CA VAL A 387 2.36 -26.45 -17.66
C VAL A 387 2.16 -27.96 -17.74
N HIS A 388 3.20 -28.75 -17.98
CA HIS A 388 3.07 -30.21 -18.12
C HIS A 388 2.57 -30.93 -16.83
N LYS A 389 2.81 -30.36 -15.65
CA LYS A 389 2.26 -30.88 -14.38
C LYS A 389 0.81 -30.48 -14.22
N PHE A 390 0.46 -29.28 -14.66
CA PHE A 390 -0.91 -28.78 -14.67
C PHE A 390 -1.78 -29.62 -15.61
N ASP A 391 -1.33 -29.89 -16.84
CA ASP A 391 -2.03 -30.75 -17.82
C ASP A 391 -2.28 -32.15 -17.25
N THR A 392 -1.27 -32.73 -16.58
CA THR A 392 -1.41 -34.02 -15.93
C THR A 392 -2.44 -34.03 -14.80
N ALA A 393 -2.49 -32.96 -14.01
CA ALA A 393 -3.46 -32.80 -12.94
C ALA A 393 -4.89 -32.60 -13.50
N SER A 394 -5.04 -31.75 -14.50
CA SER A 394 -6.33 -31.45 -15.14
C SER A 394 -6.95 -32.68 -15.80
N ALA A 395 -6.15 -33.51 -16.45
CA ALA A 395 -6.62 -34.76 -17.07
C ALA A 395 -7.15 -35.81 -16.07
N LYS A 396 -6.77 -35.70 -14.78
CA LYS A 396 -7.17 -36.64 -13.71
C LYS A 396 -8.35 -36.15 -12.86
N GLN A 397 -8.67 -34.87 -12.89
CA GLN A 397 -9.83 -34.32 -12.19
C GLN A 397 -11.11 -34.68 -12.94
N LYS A 398 -12.04 -35.37 -12.27
CA LYS A 398 -13.41 -35.48 -12.76
C LYS A 398 -14.07 -34.11 -12.69
N PRO A 399 -15.00 -33.77 -13.61
CA PRO A 399 -15.73 -32.53 -13.55
C PRO A 399 -16.39 -32.39 -12.16
N VAL A 400 -16.08 -31.35 -11.44
CA VAL A 400 -16.81 -31.00 -10.20
C VAL A 400 -18.15 -30.47 -10.64
N GLU A 401 -19.23 -31.14 -10.29
CA GLU A 401 -20.59 -30.63 -10.49
C GLU A 401 -20.68 -29.24 -9.83
N SER A 402 -20.90 -28.24 -10.64
CA SER A 402 -21.08 -26.85 -10.22
C SER A 402 -22.37 -26.73 -9.42
N LYS A 403 -22.27 -26.65 -8.09
CA LYS A 403 -23.39 -26.17 -7.28
C LYS A 403 -23.57 -24.68 -7.54
N GLU A 404 -24.78 -24.30 -7.93
CA GLU A 404 -25.18 -22.92 -8.18
C GLU A 404 -24.73 -21.97 -7.07
N ILE A 405 -23.86 -21.03 -7.41
CA ILE A 405 -23.47 -19.91 -6.54
C ILE A 405 -24.34 -18.72 -6.92
N LYS A 406 -25.25 -18.33 -6.03
CA LYS A 406 -26.06 -17.12 -6.22
C LYS A 406 -25.17 -15.87 -6.16
N PRO A 407 -25.42 -14.85 -6.99
CA PRO A 407 -24.63 -13.62 -6.98
C PRO A 407 -24.79 -12.86 -5.67
N ILE A 408 -23.67 -12.34 -5.15
CA ILE A 408 -23.62 -11.59 -3.89
C ILE A 408 -23.26 -10.14 -4.18
N HIS A 409 -24.11 -9.24 -3.69
CA HIS A 409 -23.81 -7.82 -3.59
C HIS A 409 -22.76 -7.58 -2.48
N LEU A 410 -21.71 -6.84 -2.80
CA LEU A 410 -20.54 -6.57 -1.95
C LEU A 410 -20.79 -5.76 -0.67
N SER A 411 -22.02 -5.40 -0.32
CA SER A 411 -22.30 -4.47 0.77
C SER A 411 -23.03 -5.02 1.99
N GLN A 412 -23.46 -6.29 2.02
CA GLN A 412 -24.15 -6.82 3.21
C GLN A 412 -23.90 -8.32 3.43
N ASN A 413 -23.32 -8.66 4.62
CA ASN A 413 -23.23 -9.99 5.25
C ASN A 413 -21.97 -10.84 5.04
N LEU A 414 -20.82 -10.34 5.51
CA LEU A 414 -19.58 -11.12 5.65
C LEU A 414 -19.66 -12.34 6.60
N LYS A 415 -20.68 -12.46 7.44
CA LYS A 415 -20.80 -13.53 8.45
C LYS A 415 -21.39 -14.86 7.96
N THR A 416 -22.07 -14.90 6.81
CA THR A 416 -22.85 -16.09 6.37
C THR A 416 -22.09 -17.00 5.39
N TYR A 417 -20.89 -16.64 4.96
CA TYR A 417 -20.16 -17.33 3.89
C TYR A 417 -18.94 -18.15 4.33
N ALA A 418 -18.54 -18.08 5.58
CA ALA A 418 -17.45 -18.92 6.13
C ALA A 418 -17.75 -20.42 6.12
N GLU A 419 -18.98 -20.84 5.82
CA GLU A 419 -19.42 -22.25 5.87
C GLU A 419 -19.39 -22.97 4.51
N ARG A 420 -18.98 -22.33 3.41
CA ARG A 420 -18.92 -22.96 2.09
C ARG A 420 -17.48 -23.03 1.55
N ASN A 421 -16.76 -24.07 1.90
CA ASN A 421 -15.44 -24.44 1.34
C ASN A 421 -15.55 -24.78 -0.17
N VAL A 422 -15.56 -23.76 -1.05
CA VAL A 422 -15.37 -23.97 -2.50
C VAL A 422 -14.19 -23.13 -2.95
N PRO A 423 -13.04 -23.74 -3.30
CA PRO A 423 -11.88 -23.01 -3.81
C PRO A 423 -12.19 -22.36 -5.16
N LEU A 424 -11.85 -21.09 -5.32
CA LEU A 424 -11.96 -20.34 -6.57
C LEU A 424 -10.63 -20.47 -7.35
N LEU A 425 -10.71 -21.05 -8.55
CA LEU A 425 -9.58 -21.18 -9.48
C LEU A 425 -9.60 -20.02 -10.49
N TYR A 426 -8.49 -19.27 -10.58
CA TYR A 426 -8.26 -18.26 -11.59
C TYR A 426 -7.06 -18.61 -12.45
N SER A 427 -7.18 -18.47 -13.77
CA SER A 427 -6.07 -18.62 -14.70
C SER A 427 -5.77 -17.29 -15.39
N PHE A 428 -4.53 -16.83 -15.33
CA PHE A 428 -4.03 -15.71 -16.11
C PHE A 428 -2.84 -16.16 -16.95
N SER A 429 -2.85 -15.78 -18.23
CA SER A 429 -1.72 -15.98 -19.12
C SER A 429 -0.98 -14.66 -19.32
N VAL A 430 0.30 -14.63 -18.99
CA VAL A 430 1.18 -13.50 -19.30
C VAL A 430 2.07 -13.90 -20.45
N LEU A 431 1.88 -13.27 -21.61
CA LEU A 431 2.69 -13.51 -22.81
C LEU A 431 3.90 -12.58 -22.84
N GLU A 432 5.08 -13.12 -23.11
CA GLU A 432 6.28 -12.35 -23.44
C GLU A 432 6.37 -12.14 -24.96
N LYS A 433 6.60 -10.88 -25.37
CA LYS A 433 6.99 -10.60 -26.74
C LYS A 433 8.43 -11.11 -26.91
N VAL A 434 8.61 -12.18 -27.67
CA VAL A 434 9.92 -12.56 -28.20
C VAL A 434 10.25 -11.53 -29.26
N ASN A 435 11.24 -10.67 -29.04
CA ASN A 435 11.81 -9.87 -30.09
C ASN A 435 12.53 -10.84 -31.03
N GLU A 436 11.93 -11.10 -32.19
CA GLU A 436 12.66 -11.61 -33.31
C GLU A 436 13.68 -10.53 -33.72
N SER A 437 14.94 -10.85 -33.52
CA SER A 437 16.10 -10.05 -33.93
C SER A 437 16.23 -10.01 -35.43
#